data_e7ac21bc4d1330b54ba0f533bb47c6a0
#
_entry.id   e7ac21bc4d1330b54ba0f533bb47c6a0
#
_cell.length_a   1.000
_cell.length_b   1.000
_cell.length_c   1.000
_cell.angle_alpha   90.00
_cell.angle_beta   90.00
_cell.angle_gamma   90.00
#
_symmetry.space_group_name_H-M   'P 1'
#
loop_
_entity.id
_entity.type
_entity.pdbx_description
1 polymer ?
#
loop_
_entity_poly.entity_id
_entity_poly.type
_entity_poly.pdbx_seq_one_letter_code
_entity_poly.pdbx_strand_id
1 'polypeptide(L)'
;MRMWCSPLRVVVQVLAAAIAVCGAAAGTAATRTWTAPAANATFDYQIGGDYRPPAGTRVVIRDWLDGRPARGLYSICYVNAYQTQPDESGANRRDEQSNWPRDLVLRDLGDDPNWGGEYLVDISSADKRRRAAAWVAPMLDTCARKGFRGVEFDNLDSWTRFDDTPLASRVPFERREAIEYAKLLARAAHRRGLAAGQKNAPQLDKQTSRTLIGFDFAIAEECGRYRECSRYTSIFGGRVFDVEYDDAGYRNACGSVGARIAVIRRDLNVTRSGSSTYRYKAC
;
A
#
# COMPACT_ATOMS: atom_id res chain seq x y z
N MET A 1 -47.45 -10.64 -90.93
CA MET A 1 -47.25 -10.97 -89.53
C MET A 1 -45.93 -10.39 -89.11
N ARG A 2 -45.92 -9.30 -88.40
CA ARG A 2 -44.67 -8.65 -87.85
C ARG A 2 -44.67 -8.79 -86.36
N MET A 3 -43.71 -9.57 -85.79
CA MET A 3 -43.47 -9.72 -84.42
C MET A 3 -42.57 -8.59 -83.94
N TRP A 4 -43.00 -7.86 -82.93
CA TRP A 4 -42.24 -6.82 -82.24
C TRP A 4 -41.59 -7.40 -81.03
N CYS A 5 -40.25 -7.38 -81.00
CA CYS A 5 -39.48 -7.66 -79.79
C CYS A 5 -39.24 -6.35 -79.00
N SER A 6 -39.69 -6.27 -77.79
CA SER A 6 -39.36 -5.19 -76.84
C SER A 6 -38.08 -5.52 -76.05
N PRO A 7 -37.19 -4.59 -75.82
CA PRO A 7 -35.99 -4.86 -75.03
C PRO A 7 -36.28 -4.68 -73.56
N LEU A 8 -35.90 -5.70 -72.79
CA LEU A 8 -35.88 -5.66 -71.31
C LEU A 8 -34.77 -4.69 -70.81
N ARG A 9 -35.14 -3.67 -70.07
CA ARG A 9 -34.18 -2.81 -69.35
C ARG A 9 -33.84 -3.44 -67.99
N VAL A 10 -32.61 -3.87 -67.82
CA VAL A 10 -32.08 -4.33 -66.56
C VAL A 10 -31.64 -3.07 -65.79
N VAL A 11 -32.31 -2.78 -64.63
CA VAL A 11 -31.91 -1.73 -63.68
C VAL A 11 -30.96 -2.38 -62.69
N VAL A 12 -29.69 -2.01 -62.79
CA VAL A 12 -28.69 -2.40 -61.74
C VAL A 12 -28.79 -1.40 -60.60
N GLN A 13 -29.30 -1.82 -59.46
CA GLN A 13 -29.25 -1.03 -58.21
C GLN A 13 -27.90 -1.27 -57.56
N VAL A 14 -27.07 -0.23 -57.47
CA VAL A 14 -25.81 -0.22 -56.71
C VAL A 14 -26.18 0.14 -55.25
N LEU A 15 -26.15 -0.86 -54.37
CA LEU A 15 -26.21 -0.61 -52.92
C LEU A 15 -24.86 -0.09 -52.44
N ALA A 16 -24.80 1.17 -52.08
CA ALA A 16 -23.65 1.76 -51.36
C ALA A 16 -23.78 1.39 -49.88
N ALA A 17 -22.94 0.43 -49.44
CA ALA A 17 -22.79 0.11 -48.00
C ALA A 17 -21.94 1.21 -47.33
N ALA A 18 -22.55 2.05 -46.50
CA ALA A 18 -21.84 2.99 -45.64
C ALA A 18 -21.24 2.21 -44.48
N ILE A 19 -19.93 2.05 -44.46
CA ILE A 19 -19.17 1.52 -43.32
C ILE A 19 -19.04 2.66 -42.31
N ALA A 20 -19.85 2.59 -41.24
CA ALA A 20 -19.68 3.47 -40.09
C ALA A 20 -18.43 3.01 -39.30
N VAL A 21 -17.32 3.72 -39.48
CA VAL A 21 -16.14 3.54 -38.64
C VAL A 21 -16.44 4.16 -37.27
N CYS A 22 -16.85 3.34 -36.29
CA CYS A 22 -16.86 3.74 -34.88
C CYS A 22 -15.41 3.95 -34.43
N GLY A 23 -14.93 5.16 -34.53
CA GLY A 23 -13.68 5.58 -33.89
C GLY A 23 -13.85 5.50 -32.37
N ALA A 24 -13.32 4.44 -31.75
CA ALA A 24 -13.13 4.41 -30.31
C ALA A 24 -12.14 5.52 -29.96
N ALA A 25 -12.65 6.62 -29.44
CA ALA A 25 -11.81 7.63 -28.81
C ALA A 25 -11.09 6.97 -27.64
N ALA A 26 -9.81 6.67 -27.80
CA ALA A 26 -8.93 6.30 -26.70
C ALA A 26 -8.86 7.54 -25.79
N GLY A 27 -9.72 7.57 -24.80
CA GLY A 27 -9.67 8.57 -23.75
C GLY A 27 -8.30 8.47 -23.11
N THR A 28 -7.45 9.48 -23.27
CA THR A 28 -6.23 9.63 -22.51
C THR A 28 -6.64 9.67 -21.03
N ALA A 29 -6.39 8.58 -20.30
CA ALA A 29 -6.57 8.56 -18.86
C ALA A 29 -5.71 9.69 -18.30
N ALA A 30 -6.36 10.73 -17.79
CA ALA A 30 -5.68 11.82 -17.13
C ALA A 30 -4.83 11.21 -16.02
N THR A 31 -3.52 11.41 -16.08
CA THR A 31 -2.61 10.99 -15.02
C THR A 31 -3.01 11.71 -13.75
N ARG A 32 -3.58 10.99 -12.79
CA ARG A 32 -3.91 11.56 -11.48
C ARG A 32 -2.60 11.99 -10.82
N THR A 33 -2.51 13.25 -10.47
CA THR A 33 -1.37 13.77 -9.70
C THR A 33 -1.53 13.33 -8.24
N TRP A 34 -0.43 12.91 -7.63
CA TRP A 34 -0.37 12.66 -6.19
C TRP A 34 0.58 13.64 -5.53
N THR A 35 0.44 13.80 -4.24
CA THR A 35 1.29 14.68 -3.43
C THR A 35 1.72 13.91 -2.20
N ALA A 36 3.02 13.81 -1.96
CA ALA A 36 3.57 13.24 -0.75
C ALA A 36 3.17 14.06 0.49
N PRO A 37 3.12 13.45 1.69
CA PRO A 37 2.89 14.19 2.92
C PRO A 37 4.00 15.21 3.16
N ALA A 38 3.67 16.30 3.89
CA ALA A 38 4.65 17.32 4.23
C ALA A 38 5.76 16.73 5.10
N ALA A 39 6.99 17.21 4.89
CA ALA A 39 8.14 16.83 5.70
C ALA A 39 7.92 17.25 7.17
N ASN A 40 8.37 16.41 8.10
CA ASN A 40 8.29 16.64 9.55
C ASN A 40 6.88 17.06 10.01
N ALA A 41 5.84 16.47 9.42
CA ALA A 41 4.46 16.74 9.81
C ALA A 41 4.08 15.85 10.99
N THR A 42 3.64 16.45 12.10
CA THR A 42 3.10 15.71 13.24
C THR A 42 2.05 14.70 12.79
N PHE A 43 2.10 13.49 13.30
CA PHE A 43 1.19 12.44 12.85
C PHE A 43 0.61 11.61 14.00
N ASP A 44 -0.41 10.84 13.68
CA ASP A 44 -0.95 9.80 14.56
C ASP A 44 -1.17 8.50 13.77
N TYR A 45 -0.88 7.38 14.41
CA TYR A 45 -0.97 6.04 13.84
C TYR A 45 -2.16 5.32 14.45
N GLN A 46 -3.23 5.15 13.66
CA GLN A 46 -4.57 4.73 14.12
C GLN A 46 -5.07 3.47 13.39
N ILE A 47 -4.20 2.50 13.15
CA ILE A 47 -4.59 1.26 12.45
C ILE A 47 -5.48 0.34 13.31
N GLY A 48 -5.43 0.44 14.63
CA GLY A 48 -6.34 -0.25 15.55
C GLY A 48 -7.72 0.40 15.69
N GLY A 49 -8.05 1.36 14.81
CA GLY A 49 -9.37 2.00 14.71
C GLY A 49 -9.36 3.52 14.85
N ASP A 50 -10.32 4.15 14.19
CA ASP A 50 -10.44 5.61 14.07
C ASP A 50 -10.82 6.29 15.39
N TYR A 51 -10.18 7.41 15.67
CA TYR A 51 -10.57 8.35 16.73
C TYR A 51 -10.12 9.76 16.35
N ARG A 52 -10.53 10.77 17.14
CA ARG A 52 -10.09 12.15 16.96
C ARG A 52 -8.59 12.24 17.26
N PRO A 53 -7.73 12.60 16.31
CA PRO A 53 -6.30 12.70 16.52
C PRO A 53 -5.96 13.78 17.58
N PRO A 54 -4.82 13.68 18.26
CA PRO A 54 -4.33 14.72 19.15
C PRO A 54 -4.24 16.08 18.46
N ALA A 55 -4.36 17.16 19.24
CA ALA A 55 -4.24 18.52 18.70
C ALA A 55 -2.87 18.73 18.04
N GLY A 56 -2.85 19.45 16.92
CA GLY A 56 -1.62 19.67 16.14
C GLY A 56 -1.27 18.57 15.15
N THR A 57 -1.97 17.43 15.14
CA THR A 57 -1.78 16.39 14.12
C THR A 57 -2.07 16.92 12.73
N ARG A 58 -1.20 16.63 11.77
CA ARG A 58 -1.34 17.01 10.36
C ARG A 58 -1.45 15.80 9.41
N VAL A 59 -0.94 14.66 9.84
CA VAL A 59 -1.00 13.39 9.10
C VAL A 59 -1.65 12.32 9.98
N VAL A 60 -2.50 11.49 9.41
CA VAL A 60 -3.08 10.33 10.11
C VAL A 60 -2.98 9.10 9.22
N ILE A 61 -2.64 7.96 9.84
CA ILE A 61 -2.57 6.68 9.15
C ILE A 61 -3.71 5.82 9.71
N ARG A 62 -4.53 5.24 8.82
CA ARG A 62 -5.72 4.45 9.17
C ARG A 62 -5.89 3.26 8.25
N ASP A 63 -6.47 2.20 8.77
CA ASP A 63 -6.74 0.97 8.03
C ASP A 63 -7.63 1.21 6.80
N TRP A 64 -7.37 0.49 5.72
CA TRP A 64 -8.09 0.64 4.45
C TRP A 64 -9.56 0.22 4.54
N LEU A 65 -9.87 -0.81 5.36
CA LEU A 65 -11.20 -1.39 5.43
C LEU A 65 -12.14 -0.50 6.25
N ASP A 66 -11.81 -0.26 7.50
CA ASP A 66 -12.67 0.47 8.44
C ASP A 66 -12.34 1.97 8.51
N GLY A 67 -11.07 2.31 8.24
CA GLY A 67 -10.58 3.67 8.37
C GLY A 67 -11.26 4.65 7.41
N ARG A 68 -11.43 5.89 7.88
CA ARG A 68 -11.89 7.03 7.08
C ARG A 68 -10.88 8.16 7.13
N PRO A 69 -10.65 8.89 6.03
CA PRO A 69 -9.78 10.05 6.06
C PRO A 69 -10.24 11.06 7.13
N ALA A 70 -9.30 11.60 7.88
CA ALA A 70 -9.60 12.66 8.85
C ALA A 70 -9.76 14.00 8.12
N ARG A 71 -10.87 14.70 8.37
CA ARG A 71 -11.18 15.97 7.71
C ARG A 71 -10.08 17.00 7.94
N GLY A 72 -9.57 17.58 6.86
CA GLY A 72 -8.54 18.63 6.91
C GLY A 72 -7.11 18.12 7.15
N LEU A 73 -6.91 16.81 7.32
CA LEU A 73 -5.59 16.21 7.50
C LEU A 73 -5.14 15.44 6.26
N TYR A 74 -3.84 15.27 6.11
CA TYR A 74 -3.30 14.34 5.14
C TYR A 74 -3.52 12.92 5.68
N SER A 75 -4.28 12.10 4.96
CA SER A 75 -4.62 10.76 5.42
C SER A 75 -3.92 9.71 4.55
N ILE A 76 -3.21 8.79 5.21
CA ILE A 76 -2.52 7.65 4.63
C ILE A 76 -3.33 6.40 4.93
N CYS A 77 -3.55 5.58 3.91
CA CYS A 77 -4.26 4.32 3.98
C CYS A 77 -3.28 3.19 4.32
N TYR A 78 -3.45 2.50 5.42
CA TYR A 78 -2.70 1.30 5.75
C TYR A 78 -3.25 0.10 4.98
N VAL A 79 -2.39 -0.66 4.35
CA VAL A 79 -2.71 -1.91 3.63
C VAL A 79 -1.65 -2.95 3.95
N ASN A 80 -2.04 -4.06 4.57
CA ASN A 80 -1.14 -5.20 4.73
C ASN A 80 -1.00 -5.90 3.37
N ALA A 81 0.06 -5.60 2.65
CA ALA A 81 0.21 -6.03 1.25
C ALA A 81 1.07 -7.29 1.08
N TYR A 82 1.88 -7.64 2.07
CA TYR A 82 2.82 -8.74 2.01
C TYR A 82 2.46 -9.92 2.93
N GLN A 83 1.46 -9.70 3.77
CA GLN A 83 0.90 -10.73 4.64
C GLN A 83 -0.63 -10.69 4.58
N THR A 84 -1.26 -11.77 5.01
CA THR A 84 -2.70 -11.77 5.28
C THR A 84 -2.94 -11.05 6.60
N GLN A 85 -4.14 -10.55 6.81
CA GLN A 85 -4.50 -9.86 8.05
C GLN A 85 -5.61 -10.64 8.77
N PRO A 86 -5.42 -11.04 10.08
CA PRO A 86 -6.45 -11.76 10.81
C PRO A 86 -7.68 -10.91 11.06
N ASP A 87 -8.83 -11.55 11.15
CA ASP A 87 -10.02 -10.92 11.68
C ASP A 87 -9.91 -10.79 13.20
N GLU A 88 -9.28 -9.75 13.68
CA GLU A 88 -9.15 -9.47 15.11
C GLU A 88 -10.49 -9.18 15.79
N SER A 89 -11.54 -8.90 15.05
CA SER A 89 -12.81 -8.46 15.64
C SER A 89 -13.77 -9.58 15.96
N GLY A 90 -13.52 -10.81 15.50
CA GLY A 90 -14.47 -11.94 15.63
C GLY A 90 -15.84 -11.66 15.03
N ALA A 91 -16.03 -10.53 14.38
CA ALA A 91 -17.25 -10.08 13.79
C ALA A 91 -17.17 -10.12 12.27
N ASN A 92 -17.28 -11.31 11.65
CA ASN A 92 -17.56 -11.47 10.22
C ASN A 92 -16.92 -10.39 9.30
N ARG A 93 -15.77 -9.83 9.65
CA ARG A 93 -14.90 -9.26 8.65
C ARG A 93 -14.64 -10.43 7.74
N ARG A 94 -15.37 -10.50 6.66
CA ARG A 94 -15.16 -11.53 5.65
C ARG A 94 -13.70 -11.44 5.29
N ASP A 95 -12.99 -12.22 6.02
CA ASP A 95 -11.62 -12.55 5.98
C ASP A 95 -11.00 -12.16 4.67
N GLU A 96 -10.37 -11.01 4.62
CA GLU A 96 -9.41 -10.78 3.57
C GLU A 96 -8.41 -11.89 3.50
N GLN A 97 -8.12 -12.50 4.64
CA GLN A 97 -7.25 -13.64 4.76
C GLN A 97 -7.81 -14.92 4.21
N SER A 98 -9.06 -15.23 4.52
CA SER A 98 -9.71 -16.42 3.97
C SER A 98 -9.98 -16.29 2.47
N ASN A 99 -9.97 -15.07 1.94
CA ASN A 99 -10.26 -14.79 0.54
C ASN A 99 -9.01 -14.66 -0.35
N TRP A 100 -7.81 -14.57 0.21
CA TRP A 100 -6.61 -14.64 -0.61
C TRP A 100 -6.57 -15.96 -1.38
N PRO A 101 -6.23 -15.95 -2.68
CA PRO A 101 -6.05 -17.20 -3.44
C PRO A 101 -5.10 -18.12 -2.70
N ARG A 102 -5.51 -19.36 -2.47
CA ARG A 102 -4.77 -20.32 -1.62
C ARG A 102 -3.31 -20.49 -2.03
N ASP A 103 -3.03 -20.45 -3.32
CA ASP A 103 -1.70 -20.58 -3.90
C ASP A 103 -0.85 -19.31 -3.80
N LEU A 104 -1.42 -18.21 -3.29
CA LEU A 104 -0.70 -16.98 -2.98
C LEU A 104 -0.41 -16.82 -1.48
N VAL A 105 -0.71 -17.81 -0.64
CA VAL A 105 -0.48 -17.73 0.81
C VAL A 105 0.38 -18.90 1.26
N LEU A 106 1.49 -18.61 1.92
CA LEU A 106 2.47 -19.61 2.41
C LEU A 106 2.02 -20.25 3.73
N ARG A 107 0.87 -20.92 3.73
CA ARG A 107 0.30 -21.54 4.95
C ARG A 107 1.19 -22.64 5.54
N ASP A 108 1.98 -23.31 4.71
CA ASP A 108 2.88 -24.40 5.14
C ASP A 108 4.09 -23.89 5.94
N LEU A 109 4.34 -22.58 5.96
CA LEU A 109 5.32 -21.96 6.86
C LEU A 109 4.77 -21.74 8.27
N GLY A 110 3.45 -21.83 8.46
CA GLY A 110 2.78 -21.32 9.65
C GLY A 110 2.55 -19.81 9.57
N ASP A 111 1.98 -19.27 10.62
CA ASP A 111 1.77 -17.85 10.79
C ASP A 111 3.06 -17.12 11.19
N ASP A 112 3.01 -15.80 11.11
CA ASP A 112 4.10 -14.90 11.50
C ASP A 112 4.51 -15.17 12.95
N PRO A 113 5.79 -15.42 13.24
CA PRO A 113 6.26 -15.70 14.59
C PRO A 113 6.03 -14.55 15.61
N ASN A 114 5.80 -13.32 15.13
CA ASN A 114 5.55 -12.15 15.97
C ASN A 114 4.08 -11.71 15.95
N TRP A 115 3.33 -12.04 14.89
CA TRP A 115 1.94 -11.65 14.70
C TRP A 115 1.08 -12.85 14.34
N GLY A 116 0.63 -13.56 15.39
CA GLY A 116 -0.16 -14.78 15.24
C GLY A 116 -1.40 -14.58 14.35
N GLY A 117 -1.61 -15.53 13.43
CA GLY A 117 -2.71 -15.48 12.47
C GLY A 117 -2.39 -14.79 11.15
N GLU A 118 -1.26 -14.09 10.99
CA GLU A 118 -0.82 -13.54 9.72
C GLU A 118 0.07 -14.54 8.96
N TYR A 119 -0.13 -14.66 7.66
CA TYR A 119 0.63 -15.56 6.79
C TYR A 119 1.31 -14.76 5.68
N LEU A 120 2.54 -15.13 5.31
CA LEU A 120 3.23 -14.50 4.19
C LEU A 120 2.47 -14.70 2.87
N VAL A 121 2.41 -13.65 2.07
CA VAL A 121 1.98 -13.73 0.68
C VAL A 121 3.12 -14.26 -0.18
N ASP A 122 2.85 -15.26 -1.00
CA ASP A 122 3.83 -15.83 -1.91
C ASP A 122 4.06 -14.95 -3.13
N ILE A 123 5.19 -14.27 -3.12
CA ILE A 123 5.66 -13.37 -4.19
C ILE A 123 6.84 -13.95 -4.97
N SER A 124 7.10 -15.24 -4.87
CA SER A 124 8.30 -15.92 -5.40
C SER A 124 8.42 -15.81 -6.92
N SER A 125 7.34 -15.89 -7.67
CA SER A 125 7.36 -15.79 -9.13
C SER A 125 6.78 -14.47 -9.65
N ALA A 126 7.16 -14.08 -10.87
CA ALA A 126 6.60 -12.89 -11.51
C ALA A 126 5.08 -12.98 -11.71
N ASP A 127 4.54 -14.18 -11.91
CA ASP A 127 3.10 -14.40 -12.00
C ASP A 127 2.42 -14.16 -10.65
N LYS A 128 2.92 -14.77 -9.58
CA LYS A 128 2.40 -14.58 -8.24
C LYS A 128 2.43 -13.11 -7.81
N ARG A 129 3.52 -12.38 -8.09
CA ARG A 129 3.60 -10.93 -7.83
C ARG A 129 2.52 -10.15 -8.58
N ARG A 130 2.27 -10.44 -9.85
CA ARG A 130 1.19 -9.77 -10.62
C ARG A 130 -0.19 -10.07 -10.04
N ARG A 131 -0.45 -11.33 -9.68
CA ARG A 131 -1.73 -11.77 -9.09
C ARG A 131 -1.93 -11.16 -7.70
N ALA A 132 -0.90 -11.13 -6.86
CA ALA A 132 -0.95 -10.48 -5.56
C ALA A 132 -1.21 -8.96 -5.70
N ALA A 133 -0.55 -8.28 -6.64
CA ALA A 133 -0.82 -6.87 -6.91
C ALA A 133 -2.25 -6.62 -7.44
N ALA A 134 -2.78 -7.54 -8.24
CA ALA A 134 -4.18 -7.49 -8.69
C ALA A 134 -5.16 -7.71 -7.53
N TRP A 135 -4.81 -8.53 -6.55
CA TRP A 135 -5.59 -8.74 -5.34
C TRP A 135 -5.63 -7.49 -4.44
N VAL A 136 -4.51 -6.79 -4.29
CA VAL A 136 -4.42 -5.54 -3.51
C VAL A 136 -5.10 -4.36 -4.23
N ALA A 137 -5.21 -4.40 -5.55
CA ALA A 137 -5.74 -3.27 -6.33
C ALA A 137 -7.12 -2.75 -5.90
N PRO A 138 -8.13 -3.58 -5.53
CA PRO A 138 -9.42 -3.11 -5.00
C PRO A 138 -9.31 -2.38 -3.65
N MET A 139 -8.32 -2.73 -2.82
CA MET A 139 -8.05 -2.01 -1.55
C MET A 139 -7.58 -0.59 -1.86
N LEU A 140 -6.67 -0.43 -2.83
CA LEU A 140 -6.21 0.89 -3.29
C LEU A 140 -7.33 1.71 -3.93
N ASP A 141 -8.26 1.06 -4.68
CA ASP A 141 -9.45 1.72 -5.20
C ASP A 141 -10.34 2.24 -4.05
N THR A 142 -10.46 1.47 -2.98
CA THR A 142 -11.21 1.84 -1.79
C THR A 142 -10.55 3.02 -1.06
N CYS A 143 -9.22 2.98 -0.87
CA CYS A 143 -8.45 4.10 -0.32
C CYS A 143 -8.68 5.40 -1.12
N ALA A 144 -8.55 5.32 -2.44
CA ALA A 144 -8.72 6.47 -3.32
C ALA A 144 -10.16 7.00 -3.31
N ARG A 145 -11.17 6.12 -3.35
CA ARG A 145 -12.60 6.53 -3.27
C ARG A 145 -12.96 7.15 -1.93
N LYS A 146 -12.38 6.67 -0.83
CA LYS A 146 -12.58 7.27 0.50
C LYS A 146 -11.93 8.64 0.63
N GLY A 147 -10.97 8.99 -0.23
CA GLY A 147 -10.26 10.27 -0.22
C GLY A 147 -8.94 10.25 0.56
N PHE A 148 -8.36 9.09 0.79
CA PHE A 148 -6.96 9.00 1.23
C PHE A 148 -6.04 9.60 0.16
N ARG A 149 -4.89 10.10 0.58
CA ARG A 149 -3.91 10.77 -0.30
C ARG A 149 -2.60 10.00 -0.44
N GLY A 150 -2.33 9.05 0.43
CA GLY A 150 -1.20 8.13 0.40
C GLY A 150 -1.62 6.74 0.82
N VAL A 151 -0.75 5.79 0.59
CA VAL A 151 -0.88 4.40 1.04
C VAL A 151 0.45 3.92 1.62
N GLU A 152 0.36 3.21 2.72
CA GLU A 152 1.42 2.44 3.34
C GLU A 152 1.24 0.98 2.97
N PHE A 153 2.31 0.32 2.51
CA PHE A 153 2.33 -1.10 2.22
C PHE A 153 3.09 -1.83 3.32
N ASP A 154 2.35 -2.39 4.27
CA ASP A 154 2.95 -3.07 5.42
C ASP A 154 3.62 -4.38 5.04
N ASN A 155 4.56 -4.79 5.91
CA ASN A 155 5.34 -6.03 5.80
C ASN A 155 6.21 -6.12 4.52
N LEU A 156 6.67 -4.96 4.01
CA LEU A 156 7.57 -4.91 2.85
C LEU A 156 8.80 -5.81 3.02
N ASP A 157 9.34 -5.90 4.25
CA ASP A 157 10.51 -6.69 4.63
C ASP A 157 10.21 -8.14 4.99
N SER A 158 9.07 -8.66 4.56
CA SER A 158 8.61 -10.03 4.87
C SER A 158 9.60 -11.14 4.50
N TRP A 159 10.59 -10.87 3.65
CA TRP A 159 11.66 -11.83 3.34
C TRP A 159 12.56 -12.16 4.55
N THR A 160 12.57 -11.32 5.59
CA THR A 160 13.33 -11.53 6.83
C THR A 160 12.50 -12.11 7.97
N ARG A 161 11.20 -12.29 7.76
CA ARG A 161 10.25 -12.57 8.85
C ARG A 161 10.54 -13.87 9.61
N PHE A 162 11.16 -14.83 8.96
CA PHE A 162 11.51 -16.14 9.52
C PHE A 162 13.02 -16.31 9.75
N ASP A 163 13.87 -15.28 9.62
CA ASP A 163 15.32 -15.38 9.68
C ASP A 163 15.83 -16.02 11.00
N ASP A 164 15.19 -15.70 12.12
CA ASP A 164 15.52 -16.22 13.45
C ASP A 164 14.79 -17.53 13.78
N THR A 165 14.27 -18.23 12.78
CA THR A 165 13.54 -19.50 12.95
C THR A 165 14.14 -20.62 12.11
N PRO A 166 13.86 -21.92 12.44
CA PRO A 166 14.24 -23.05 11.59
C PRO A 166 13.60 -23.02 10.20
N LEU A 167 12.66 -22.13 9.95
CA LEU A 167 11.91 -22.03 8.69
C LEU A 167 12.52 -21.02 7.70
N ALA A 168 13.59 -20.30 8.08
CA ALA A 168 14.22 -19.29 7.24
C ALA A 168 14.49 -19.76 5.80
N SER A 169 15.07 -20.96 5.64
CA SER A 169 15.40 -21.53 4.32
C SER A 169 14.17 -21.98 3.51
N ARG A 170 12.98 -21.99 4.09
CA ARG A 170 11.73 -22.37 3.42
C ARG A 170 10.97 -21.18 2.84
N VAL A 171 11.34 -19.93 3.16
CA VAL A 171 10.76 -18.74 2.52
C VAL A 171 11.21 -18.73 1.05
N PRO A 172 10.27 -18.81 0.07
CA PRO A 172 10.63 -19.05 -1.32
C PRO A 172 10.98 -17.77 -2.09
N PHE A 173 11.20 -16.64 -1.41
CA PHE A 173 11.54 -15.36 -2.01
C PHE A 173 12.51 -14.57 -1.13
N GLU A 174 13.21 -13.65 -1.75
CA GLU A 174 14.20 -12.79 -1.13
C GLU A 174 13.85 -11.29 -1.33
N ARG A 175 14.73 -10.42 -0.86
CA ARG A 175 14.61 -8.96 -1.04
C ARG A 175 14.34 -8.55 -2.50
N ARG A 176 14.91 -9.25 -3.47
CA ARG A 176 14.71 -8.96 -4.90
C ARG A 176 13.23 -9.10 -5.30
N GLU A 177 12.58 -10.17 -4.91
CA GLU A 177 11.17 -10.43 -5.21
C GLU A 177 10.27 -9.41 -4.52
N ALA A 178 10.58 -9.03 -3.27
CA ALA A 178 9.87 -7.99 -2.54
C ALA A 178 9.99 -6.62 -3.24
N ILE A 179 11.16 -6.25 -3.74
CA ILE A 179 11.38 -5.03 -4.53
C ILE A 179 10.54 -5.06 -5.82
N GLU A 180 10.56 -6.17 -6.57
CA GLU A 180 9.78 -6.29 -7.80
C GLU A 180 8.27 -6.21 -7.54
N TYR A 181 7.79 -6.72 -6.42
CA TYR A 181 6.41 -6.59 -6.00
C TYR A 181 6.08 -5.15 -5.58
N ALA A 182 6.93 -4.51 -4.79
CA ALA A 182 6.79 -3.10 -4.40
C ALA A 182 6.64 -2.16 -5.60
N LYS A 183 7.38 -2.42 -6.69
CA LYS A 183 7.26 -1.65 -7.96
C LYS A 183 5.83 -1.74 -8.54
N LEU A 184 5.21 -2.91 -8.48
CA LEU A 184 3.84 -3.08 -8.96
C LEU A 184 2.85 -2.32 -8.08
N LEU A 185 3.01 -2.39 -6.76
CA LEU A 185 2.18 -1.72 -5.78
C LEU A 185 2.30 -0.19 -5.86
N ALA A 186 3.51 0.35 -5.89
CA ALA A 186 3.74 1.79 -5.99
C ALA A 186 3.14 2.37 -7.29
N ARG A 187 3.35 1.70 -8.43
CA ARG A 187 2.71 2.09 -9.70
C ARG A 187 1.19 2.03 -9.63
N ALA A 188 0.64 1.03 -8.94
CA ALA A 188 -0.82 0.90 -8.77
C ALA A 188 -1.39 2.03 -7.90
N ALA A 189 -0.68 2.46 -6.85
CA ALA A 189 -1.02 3.61 -6.01
C ALA A 189 -0.99 4.92 -6.82
N HIS A 190 0.10 5.18 -7.53
CA HIS A 190 0.28 6.40 -8.32
C HIS A 190 -0.80 6.56 -9.40
N ARG A 191 -1.17 5.49 -10.09
CA ARG A 191 -2.29 5.54 -11.07
C ARG A 191 -3.63 5.95 -10.43
N ARG A 192 -3.77 5.79 -9.13
CA ARG A 192 -4.96 6.17 -8.35
C ARG A 192 -4.85 7.53 -7.69
N GLY A 193 -3.71 8.23 -7.87
CA GLY A 193 -3.43 9.51 -7.23
C GLY A 193 -3.05 9.38 -5.76
N LEU A 194 -2.58 8.21 -5.34
CA LEU A 194 -2.08 7.96 -3.99
C LEU A 194 -0.55 8.03 -3.98
N ALA A 195 0.05 8.77 -3.05
CA ALA A 195 1.46 8.66 -2.77
C ALA A 195 1.78 7.29 -2.15
N ALA A 196 2.91 6.68 -2.51
CA ALA A 196 3.31 5.36 -2.04
C ALA A 196 4.33 5.46 -0.89
N GLY A 197 4.07 4.80 0.23
CA GLY A 197 4.92 4.73 1.41
C GLY A 197 5.71 3.44 1.48
N GLN A 198 7.01 3.55 1.80
CA GLN A 198 7.84 2.44 2.24
C GLN A 198 7.54 2.16 3.71
N LYS A 199 7.18 0.91 4.07
CA LYS A 199 7.16 0.47 5.47
C LYS A 199 8.45 -0.25 5.78
N ASN A 200 9.11 0.14 6.87
CA ASN A 200 10.35 -0.50 7.33
C ASN A 200 11.39 -0.72 6.21
N ALA A 201 12.10 -1.84 6.23
CA ALA A 201 13.12 -2.23 5.25
C ALA A 201 14.30 -1.24 5.15
N PRO A 202 15.04 -0.98 6.25
CA PRO A 202 16.18 -0.04 6.28
C PRO A 202 17.35 -0.47 5.41
N GLN A 203 17.34 -1.71 4.90
CA GLN A 203 18.34 -2.26 4.00
C GLN A 203 18.24 -1.72 2.57
N LEU A 204 17.13 -1.06 2.22
CA LEU A 204 16.95 -0.45 0.92
C LEU A 204 17.72 0.88 0.83
N ASP A 205 18.36 1.11 -0.30
CA ASP A 205 19.02 2.37 -0.58
C ASP A 205 18.14 3.35 -1.33
N LYS A 206 18.63 4.59 -1.51
CA LYS A 206 17.89 5.65 -2.19
C LYS A 206 17.57 5.32 -3.65
N GLN A 207 18.49 4.67 -4.35
CA GLN A 207 18.29 4.27 -5.75
C GLN A 207 17.15 3.26 -5.85
N THR A 208 17.16 2.26 -4.98
CA THR A 208 16.10 1.24 -4.93
C THR A 208 14.76 1.83 -4.53
N SER A 209 14.71 2.55 -3.40
CA SER A 209 13.44 3.04 -2.84
C SER A 209 12.80 4.13 -3.70
N ARG A 210 13.59 5.15 -4.11
CA ARG A 210 13.05 6.34 -4.79
C ARG A 210 12.96 6.16 -6.31
N THR A 211 13.99 5.59 -6.93
CA THR A 211 14.08 5.55 -8.39
C THR A 211 13.50 4.27 -8.96
N LEU A 212 13.84 3.14 -8.38
CA LEU A 212 13.42 1.84 -8.92
C LEU A 212 11.97 1.50 -8.53
N ILE A 213 11.61 1.65 -7.25
CA ILE A 213 10.26 1.37 -6.75
C ILE A 213 9.35 2.57 -6.94
N GLY A 214 9.78 3.77 -6.55
CA GLY A 214 9.01 5.00 -6.64
C GLY A 214 8.29 5.36 -5.34
N PHE A 215 8.82 4.97 -4.16
CA PHE A 215 8.26 5.41 -2.89
C PHE A 215 8.43 6.91 -2.66
N ASP A 216 7.43 7.56 -2.08
CA ASP A 216 7.37 9.01 -1.86
C ASP A 216 7.73 9.42 -0.45
N PHE A 217 7.50 8.56 0.54
CA PHE A 217 7.75 8.74 1.96
C PHE A 217 8.02 7.40 2.64
N ALA A 218 8.34 7.40 3.94
CA ALA A 218 8.48 6.17 4.72
C ALA A 218 7.71 6.24 6.03
N ILE A 219 7.22 5.08 6.47
CA ILE A 219 6.83 4.79 7.84
C ILE A 219 7.86 3.81 8.40
N ALA A 220 8.50 4.17 9.50
CA ALA A 220 9.45 3.33 10.22
C ALA A 220 8.85 2.94 11.56
N GLU A 221 9.11 1.72 11.98
CA GLU A 221 8.83 1.27 13.34
C GLU A 221 10.14 1.02 14.06
N GLU A 222 10.25 1.57 15.27
CA GLU A 222 11.36 1.37 16.18
C GLU A 222 12.74 1.76 15.61
N CYS A 223 12.78 2.72 14.64
CA CYS A 223 14.05 3.12 14.06
C CYS A 223 15.03 3.70 15.08
N GLY A 224 14.54 4.31 16.17
CA GLY A 224 15.35 4.79 17.28
C GLY A 224 15.83 3.65 18.16
N ARG A 225 15.00 2.64 18.41
CA ARG A 225 15.38 1.42 19.14
C ARG A 225 16.53 0.70 18.45
N TYR A 226 16.43 0.54 17.13
CA TYR A 226 17.46 -0.13 16.31
C TYR A 226 18.57 0.80 15.83
N ARG A 227 18.52 2.13 16.18
CA ARG A 227 19.49 3.16 15.77
C ARG A 227 19.70 3.27 14.26
N GLU A 228 18.65 3.10 13.49
CA GLU A 228 18.69 3.10 12.03
C GLU A 228 17.89 4.23 11.36
N CYS A 229 17.35 5.19 12.13
CA CYS A 229 16.59 6.32 11.60
C CYS A 229 17.35 7.13 10.52
N SER A 230 18.69 7.17 10.60
CA SER A 230 19.52 7.83 9.60
C SER A 230 19.43 7.19 8.21
N ARG A 231 19.14 5.90 8.10
CA ARG A 231 18.93 5.21 6.83
C ARG A 231 17.71 5.78 6.10
N TYR A 232 16.58 5.92 6.80
CA TYR A 232 15.36 6.50 6.25
C TYR A 232 15.52 7.98 5.90
N THR A 233 16.16 8.77 6.78
CA THR A 233 16.35 10.21 6.52
C THR A 233 17.29 10.46 5.34
N SER A 234 18.25 9.59 5.06
CA SER A 234 19.13 9.70 3.88
C SER A 234 18.34 9.47 2.56
N ILE A 235 17.25 8.71 2.60
CA ILE A 235 16.43 8.37 1.44
C ILE A 235 15.31 9.41 1.24
N PHE A 236 14.55 9.72 2.30
CA PHE A 236 13.30 10.47 2.24
C PHE A 236 13.39 11.89 2.83
N GLY A 237 14.56 12.27 3.39
CA GLY A 237 14.70 13.54 4.10
C GLY A 237 13.75 13.61 5.29
N GLY A 238 12.94 14.65 5.36
CA GLY A 238 11.95 14.82 6.43
C GLY A 238 10.62 14.10 6.22
N ARG A 239 10.44 13.33 5.14
CA ARG A 239 9.19 12.59 4.88
C ARG A 239 9.26 11.18 5.45
N VAL A 240 9.59 11.09 6.73
CA VAL A 240 9.64 9.87 7.52
C VAL A 240 8.73 10.05 8.73
N PHE A 241 7.94 9.04 9.03
CA PHE A 241 7.02 8.95 10.15
C PHE A 241 7.44 7.75 10.99
N ASP A 242 8.03 8.01 12.16
CA ASP A 242 8.60 6.98 13.01
C ASP A 242 7.69 6.67 14.20
N VAL A 243 7.38 5.40 14.38
CA VAL A 243 6.55 4.89 15.47
C VAL A 243 7.43 4.06 16.40
N GLU A 244 7.58 4.50 17.64
CA GLU A 244 8.30 3.78 18.67
C GLU A 244 7.34 3.14 19.67
N TYR A 245 7.67 1.93 20.11
CA TYR A 245 6.81 1.15 21.01
C TYR A 245 7.37 1.07 22.44
N ASP A 246 8.56 1.64 22.70
CA ASP A 246 9.11 1.81 24.04
C ASP A 246 9.69 3.22 24.25
N ASP A 247 9.94 3.58 25.52
CA ASP A 247 10.40 4.92 25.87
C ASP A 247 11.89 5.13 25.55
N ALA A 248 12.68 4.07 25.41
CA ALA A 248 14.11 4.18 25.07
C ALA A 248 14.28 4.49 23.58
N GLY A 249 13.60 3.73 22.70
CA GLY A 249 13.53 3.98 21.27
C GLY A 249 13.03 5.39 20.99
N TYR A 250 11.90 5.78 21.60
CA TYR A 250 11.33 7.12 21.47
C TYR A 250 12.34 8.23 21.84
N ARG A 251 13.03 8.13 23.00
CA ARG A 251 14.06 9.11 23.35
C ARG A 251 15.22 9.14 22.37
N ASN A 252 15.65 7.97 21.89
CA ASN A 252 16.74 7.87 20.92
C ASN A 252 16.36 8.51 19.57
N ALA A 253 15.18 8.23 19.06
CA ALA A 253 14.68 8.82 17.81
C ALA A 253 14.50 10.35 17.95
N CYS A 254 13.84 10.82 19.02
CA CYS A 254 13.66 12.25 19.27
C CYS A 254 15.01 12.98 19.37
N GLY A 255 15.97 12.43 20.11
CA GLY A 255 17.29 13.04 20.30
C GLY A 255 18.15 13.05 19.04
N SER A 256 18.01 12.04 18.18
CA SER A 256 18.86 11.91 16.99
C SER A 256 18.28 12.55 15.71
N VAL A 257 16.98 12.41 15.50
CA VAL A 257 16.32 12.84 14.25
C VAL A 257 15.03 13.63 14.43
N GLY A 258 14.50 13.81 15.66
CA GLY A 258 13.21 14.45 15.92
C GLY A 258 13.08 15.89 15.39
N ALA A 259 14.20 16.61 15.22
CA ALA A 259 14.20 17.93 14.57
C ALA A 259 13.93 17.84 13.04
N ARG A 260 14.06 16.66 12.42
CA ARG A 260 14.00 16.47 10.97
C ARG A 260 12.81 15.62 10.51
N ILE A 261 12.36 14.69 11.35
CA ILE A 261 11.25 13.78 11.04
C ILE A 261 10.22 13.77 12.18
N ALA A 262 9.02 13.34 11.89
CA ALA A 262 8.01 13.14 12.90
C ALA A 262 8.23 11.81 13.63
N VAL A 263 8.26 11.85 14.96
CA VAL A 263 8.43 10.67 15.82
C VAL A 263 7.30 10.64 16.83
N ILE A 264 6.66 9.48 16.99
CA ILE A 264 5.65 9.27 18.02
C ILE A 264 5.96 8.01 18.84
N ARG A 265 5.46 8.01 20.08
CA ARG A 265 5.41 6.84 20.96
C ARG A 265 4.00 6.30 20.99
N ARG A 266 3.80 5.06 20.60
CA ARG A 266 2.52 4.35 20.67
C ARG A 266 2.63 3.10 21.56
N ASP A 267 1.50 2.59 22.01
CA ASP A 267 1.41 1.21 22.47
C ASP A 267 1.54 0.24 21.28
N LEU A 268 2.07 -0.96 21.53
CA LEU A 268 2.35 -1.95 20.46
C LEU A 268 1.09 -2.33 19.65
N ASN A 269 -0.07 -2.42 20.32
CA ASN A 269 -1.33 -2.78 19.66
C ASN A 269 -2.02 -1.57 19.00
N VAL A 270 -1.41 -0.40 19.02
CA VAL A 270 -1.91 0.84 18.42
C VAL A 270 -3.39 1.10 18.80
N THR A 271 -3.70 0.91 20.08
CA THR A 271 -5.07 0.94 20.59
C THR A 271 -5.72 2.32 20.44
N ARG A 272 -7.05 2.33 20.36
CA ARG A 272 -7.82 3.58 20.25
C ARG A 272 -7.70 4.43 21.50
N SER A 273 -7.77 5.74 21.31
CA SER A 273 -7.89 6.69 22.43
C SER A 273 -9.08 6.32 23.34
N GLY A 274 -8.82 6.32 24.65
CA GLY A 274 -9.77 5.86 25.67
C GLY A 274 -9.54 4.42 26.14
N SER A 275 -8.71 3.63 25.47
CA SER A 275 -8.25 2.33 25.98
C SER A 275 -7.27 2.55 27.17
N SER A 276 -7.29 1.64 28.14
CA SER A 276 -6.35 1.66 29.27
C SER A 276 -4.89 1.47 28.84
N THR A 277 -4.65 0.86 27.69
CA THR A 277 -3.32 0.62 27.12
C THR A 277 -2.86 1.76 26.20
N TYR A 278 -3.76 2.66 25.80
CA TYR A 278 -3.44 3.76 24.89
C TYR A 278 -2.23 4.56 25.36
N ARG A 279 -1.29 4.76 24.45
CA ARG A 279 -0.11 5.63 24.62
C ARG A 279 0.04 6.51 23.39
N TYR A 280 0.32 7.78 23.63
CA TYR A 280 0.69 8.73 22.60
C TYR A 280 1.59 9.80 23.17
N LYS A 281 2.75 9.98 22.57
CA LYS A 281 3.64 11.15 22.75
C LYS A 281 4.19 11.51 21.35
N ALA A 282 4.49 12.77 21.13
CA ALA A 282 5.22 13.25 19.94
C ALA A 282 6.38 14.12 20.39
N CYS A 283 7.48 14.11 19.67
CA CYS A 283 8.57 15.05 19.91
C CYS A 283 8.61 16.26 18.96
#